data_eabc78421b3af60875be934c7cf5531e
#
_entry.id   eabc78421b3af60875be934c7cf5531e
#
_cell.length_a   1.000
_cell.length_b   1.000
_cell.length_c   1.000
_cell.angle_alpha   90.00
_cell.angle_beta   90.00
_cell.angle_gamma   90.00
#
_symmetry.space_group_name_H-M   'P 1'
#
loop_
_entity.id
_entity.type
_entity.pdbx_description
1 polymer ?
#
loop_
_entity_poly.entity_id
_entity_poly.type
_entity_poly.pdbx_seq_one_letter_code
_entity_poly.pdbx_strand_id
1 'polypeptide(L)'
;MAKHYSTKHYGHNIGLSAVFRQPNADHSHCHLLHGYSLAFTFTFGCDALDNKNWAVDFGGLKPLKKWLEDSFDHKTCVDINDPHKQEFYTLQEKDLCEVVEFDGVGAEKFAEH
;
A
#
# COMPACT_ATOMS: atom_id res chain seq x y z
N MET A 1 25.73 -3.41 -8.35
CA MET A 1 25.19 -3.46 -6.98
C MET A 1 25.37 -2.09 -6.33
N ALA A 2 24.35 -1.60 -5.68
CA ALA A 2 24.41 -0.30 -5.02
C ALA A 2 25.38 -0.34 -3.83
N LYS A 3 26.10 0.78 -3.61
CA LYS A 3 27.07 0.94 -2.53
C LYS A 3 26.52 1.76 -1.36
N HIS A 4 25.50 2.57 -1.59
CA HIS A 4 24.92 3.46 -0.60
C HIS A 4 23.42 3.24 -0.56
N TYR A 5 22.86 3.21 0.64
CA TYR A 5 21.43 3.00 0.85
C TYR A 5 20.90 4.03 1.82
N SER A 6 19.68 4.47 1.57
CA SER A 6 18.94 5.33 2.47
C SER A 6 17.53 4.78 2.62
N THR A 7 16.98 4.85 3.83
CA THR A 7 15.70 4.25 4.14
C THR A 7 14.72 5.32 4.62
N LYS A 8 13.51 5.30 4.05
CA LYS A 8 12.38 6.12 4.49
C LYS A 8 11.29 5.20 5.02
N HIS A 9 10.86 5.46 6.25
CA HIS A 9 9.82 4.69 6.92
C HIS A 9 8.56 5.54 7.10
N TYR A 10 7.43 5.01 6.59
CA TYR A 10 6.10 5.55 6.86
C TYR A 10 5.42 4.61 7.84
N GLY A 11 5.50 4.91 9.13
CA GLY A 11 5.03 4.05 10.20
C GLY A 11 3.53 4.14 10.44
N HIS A 12 3.07 3.38 11.42
CA HIS A 12 1.65 3.34 11.79
C HIS A 12 1.13 4.69 12.27
N ASN A 13 1.99 5.57 12.75
CA ASN A 13 1.63 6.93 13.17
C ASN A 13 1.19 7.83 12.02
N ILE A 14 1.49 7.47 10.77
CA ILE A 14 1.01 8.17 9.58
C ILE A 14 -0.49 7.93 9.38
N GLY A 15 -1.00 6.78 9.86
CA GLY A 15 -2.42 6.52 9.84
C GLY A 15 -2.95 6.00 8.51
N LEU A 16 -2.16 5.22 7.77
CA LEU A 16 -2.62 4.59 6.54
C LEU A 16 -3.57 3.44 6.89
N SER A 17 -4.86 3.72 6.89
CA SER A 17 -5.89 2.79 7.29
C SER A 17 -6.56 2.19 6.05
N ALA A 18 -6.48 0.88 5.91
CA ALA A 18 -7.06 0.16 4.78
C ALA A 18 -7.91 -1.00 5.28
N VAL A 19 -8.85 -1.42 4.45
CA VAL A 19 -9.63 -2.64 4.70
C VAL A 19 -9.50 -3.54 3.47
N PHE A 20 -9.29 -4.84 3.71
CA PHE A 20 -9.25 -5.79 2.62
C PHE A 20 -9.49 -7.22 3.11
N ARG A 21 -9.72 -8.11 2.18
CA ARG A 21 -9.79 -9.56 2.39
C ARG A 21 -8.87 -10.27 1.40
N GLN A 22 -8.42 -11.45 1.79
CA GLN A 22 -7.64 -12.32 0.89
C GLN A 22 -8.54 -13.47 0.44
N PRO A 23 -9.15 -13.39 -0.75
CA PRO A 23 -10.20 -14.33 -1.16
C PRO A 23 -9.75 -15.78 -1.26
N ASN A 24 -8.45 -15.99 -1.46
CA ASN A 24 -7.91 -17.36 -1.58
C ASN A 24 -7.46 -17.96 -0.24
N ALA A 25 -7.55 -17.20 0.85
CA ALA A 25 -7.14 -17.66 2.19
C ALA A 25 -8.31 -18.28 2.95
N ASP A 26 -9.00 -19.24 2.33
CA ASP A 26 -10.20 -19.88 2.87
C ASP A 26 -9.91 -20.78 4.08
N HIS A 27 -8.64 -21.12 4.31
CA HIS A 27 -8.20 -21.91 5.47
C HIS A 27 -8.03 -21.08 6.76
N SER A 28 -8.20 -19.76 6.69
CA SER A 28 -7.99 -18.87 7.82
C SER A 28 -9.00 -17.72 7.79
N HIS A 29 -8.99 -16.90 8.85
CA HIS A 29 -9.85 -15.72 8.93
C HIS A 29 -9.45 -14.59 7.96
N CYS A 30 -8.32 -14.73 7.27
CA CYS A 30 -7.86 -13.73 6.30
C CYS A 30 -8.77 -13.59 5.08
N HIS A 31 -9.67 -14.55 4.83
CA HIS A 31 -10.69 -14.43 3.80
C HIS A 31 -11.79 -13.43 4.16
N LEU A 32 -11.91 -13.10 5.45
CA LEU A 32 -12.89 -12.12 5.92
C LEU A 32 -12.36 -10.71 5.77
N LEU A 33 -13.26 -9.79 5.47
CA LEU A 33 -12.92 -8.38 5.38
C LEU A 33 -12.60 -7.85 6.78
N HIS A 34 -11.43 -7.23 6.93
CA HIS A 34 -11.06 -6.58 8.19
C HIS A 34 -10.05 -5.45 7.95
N GLY A 35 -9.93 -4.58 8.95
CA GLY A 35 -9.10 -3.39 8.86
C GLY A 35 -7.65 -3.64 9.21
N TYR A 36 -6.78 -2.87 8.56
CA TYR A 36 -5.34 -2.90 8.77
C TYR A 36 -4.81 -1.49 8.93
N SER A 37 -3.86 -1.31 9.84
CA SER A 37 -3.01 -0.13 9.89
C SER A 37 -1.71 -0.47 9.16
N LEU A 38 -1.45 0.19 8.04
CA LEU A 38 -0.31 -0.13 7.19
C LEU A 38 0.91 0.72 7.53
N ALA A 39 2.08 0.11 7.39
CA ALA A 39 3.36 0.79 7.47
C ALA A 39 4.22 0.35 6.29
N PHE A 40 4.99 1.27 5.74
CA PHE A 40 5.86 1.02 4.60
C PHE A 40 7.27 1.49 4.88
N THR A 41 8.23 0.71 4.45
CA THR A 41 9.65 1.08 4.49
C THR A 41 10.19 1.01 3.06
N PHE A 42 10.81 2.10 2.63
CA PHE A 42 11.43 2.19 1.31
C PHE A 42 12.94 2.31 1.48
N THR A 43 13.68 1.48 0.78
CA THR A 43 15.13 1.53 0.74
C THR A 43 15.58 1.99 -0.64
N PHE A 44 16.32 3.10 -0.68
CA PHE A 44 16.84 3.68 -1.91
C PHE A 44 18.32 3.37 -2.00
N GLY A 45 18.73 2.76 -3.12
CA GLY A 45 20.11 2.41 -3.37
C GLY A 45 20.70 3.20 -4.52
N CYS A 46 21.99 3.52 -4.41
CA CYS A 46 22.75 4.15 -5.51
C CYS A 46 24.21 3.70 -5.47
N ASP A 47 24.89 3.80 -6.62
CA ASP A 47 26.31 3.48 -6.70
C ASP A 47 27.20 4.64 -6.23
N ALA A 48 26.73 5.88 -6.40
CA ALA A 48 27.44 7.07 -5.99
C ALA A 48 26.45 8.09 -5.41
N LEU A 49 26.86 8.77 -4.35
CA LEU A 49 26.08 9.85 -3.76
C LEU A 49 26.07 11.07 -4.71
N ASP A 50 25.02 11.88 -4.60
CA ASP A 50 24.94 13.12 -5.35
C ASP A 50 25.87 14.21 -4.79
N ASN A 51 25.80 15.44 -5.33
CA ASN A 51 26.65 16.55 -4.89
C ASN A 51 26.36 17.05 -3.46
N LYS A 52 25.29 16.55 -2.85
CA LYS A 52 24.92 16.83 -1.46
C LYS A 52 25.23 15.66 -0.54
N ASN A 53 25.86 14.60 -1.06
CA ASN A 53 26.14 13.35 -0.36
C ASN A 53 24.87 12.58 0.00
N TRP A 54 23.83 12.67 -0.85
CA TRP A 54 22.55 11.97 -0.64
C TRP A 54 22.38 10.81 -1.61
N ALA A 55 21.81 9.71 -1.13
CA ALA A 55 21.32 8.63 -1.98
C ALA A 55 19.95 8.98 -2.57
N VAL A 56 19.15 9.74 -1.81
CA VAL A 56 17.83 10.21 -2.23
C VAL A 56 17.53 11.53 -1.52
N ASP A 57 16.79 12.42 -2.18
CA ASP A 57 16.30 13.66 -1.56
C ASP A 57 14.96 13.38 -0.86
N PHE A 58 14.98 13.33 0.47
CA PHE A 58 13.75 13.09 1.25
C PHE A 58 12.73 14.21 1.07
N GLY A 59 13.15 15.42 0.80
CA GLY A 59 12.24 16.52 0.48
C GLY A 59 11.45 16.28 -0.80
N GLY A 60 11.98 15.47 -1.72
CA GLY A 60 11.32 15.08 -2.96
C GLY A 60 10.36 13.91 -2.83
N LEU A 61 10.16 13.35 -1.63
CA LEU A 61 9.31 12.19 -1.42
C LEU A 61 7.84 12.51 -1.11
N LYS A 62 7.44 13.78 -1.12
CA LYS A 62 6.04 14.16 -0.91
C LYS A 62 5.08 13.49 -1.89
N PRO A 63 5.39 13.37 -3.19
CA PRO A 63 4.53 12.63 -4.12
C PRO A 63 4.37 11.16 -3.74
N LEU A 64 5.40 10.53 -3.17
CA LEU A 64 5.33 9.15 -2.70
C LEU A 64 4.34 9.00 -1.55
N LYS A 65 4.38 9.91 -0.56
CA LYS A 65 3.42 9.90 0.55
C LYS A 65 1.99 10.07 0.05
N LYS A 66 1.76 11.01 -0.87
CA LYS A 66 0.45 11.21 -1.46
C LYS A 66 -0.03 9.97 -2.22
N TRP A 67 0.87 9.31 -2.94
CA TRP A 67 0.55 8.08 -3.65
C TRP A 67 0.15 6.97 -2.68
N LEU A 68 0.82 6.84 -1.53
CA LEU A 68 0.44 5.88 -0.49
C LEU A 68 -0.97 6.19 0.05
N GLU A 69 -1.24 7.45 0.35
CA GLU A 69 -2.56 7.87 0.83
C GLU A 69 -3.66 7.58 -0.20
N ASP A 70 -3.42 7.91 -1.47
CA ASP A 70 -4.38 7.71 -2.55
C ASP A 70 -4.60 6.23 -2.87
N SER A 71 -3.61 5.38 -2.62
CA SER A 71 -3.71 3.95 -2.89
C SER A 71 -4.32 3.16 -1.74
N PHE A 72 -4.09 3.58 -0.50
CA PHE A 72 -4.38 2.74 0.66
C PHE A 72 -5.23 3.41 1.73
N ASP A 73 -5.04 4.71 1.98
CA ASP A 73 -5.67 5.34 3.14
C ASP A 73 -7.17 5.54 2.95
N HIS A 74 -7.96 5.01 3.88
CA HIS A 74 -9.42 5.00 3.81
C HIS A 74 -9.95 4.27 2.56
N LYS A 75 -9.17 3.33 2.04
CA LYS A 75 -9.54 2.57 0.84
C LYS A 75 -9.96 1.15 1.20
N THR A 76 -10.88 0.62 0.42
CA THR A 76 -11.18 -0.80 0.38
C THR A 76 -10.34 -1.39 -0.75
N CYS A 77 -9.30 -2.13 -0.39
CA CYS A 77 -8.37 -2.72 -1.35
C CYS A 77 -8.93 -4.07 -1.81
N VAL A 78 -9.22 -4.19 -3.09
CA VAL A 78 -9.91 -5.34 -3.65
C VAL A 78 -9.01 -6.04 -4.67
N ASP A 79 -8.88 -7.37 -4.53
CA ASP A 79 -8.23 -8.20 -5.53
C ASP A 79 -9.06 -8.17 -6.82
N ILE A 80 -8.42 -7.90 -7.96
CA ILE A 80 -9.11 -7.86 -9.26
C ILE A 80 -9.81 -9.18 -9.59
N ASN A 81 -9.36 -10.28 -9.01
CA ASN A 81 -9.92 -11.63 -9.20
C ASN A 81 -10.87 -12.06 -8.08
N ASP A 82 -11.19 -11.16 -7.15
CA ASP A 82 -12.15 -11.50 -6.09
C ASP A 82 -13.54 -11.75 -6.70
N PRO A 83 -14.14 -12.94 -6.49
CA PRO A 83 -15.47 -13.25 -7.03
C PRO A 83 -16.56 -12.33 -6.45
N HIS A 84 -16.31 -11.67 -5.32
CA HIS A 84 -17.23 -10.73 -4.69
C HIS A 84 -16.93 -9.27 -5.01
N LYS A 85 -16.09 -9.01 -6.00
CA LYS A 85 -15.67 -7.65 -6.36
C LYS A 85 -16.86 -6.72 -6.59
N GLN A 86 -17.90 -7.17 -7.27
CA GLN A 86 -19.07 -6.36 -7.57
C GLN A 86 -19.80 -5.88 -6.31
N GLU A 87 -19.78 -6.67 -5.24
CA GLU A 87 -20.42 -6.30 -3.98
C GLU A 87 -19.74 -5.09 -3.35
N PHE A 88 -18.41 -4.98 -3.49
CA PHE A 88 -17.67 -3.80 -3.03
C PHE A 88 -18.00 -2.57 -3.84
N TYR A 89 -18.15 -2.70 -5.15
CA TYR A 89 -18.60 -1.58 -5.99
C TYR A 89 -20.02 -1.13 -5.68
N THR A 90 -20.88 -2.05 -5.29
CA THR A 90 -22.23 -1.70 -4.83
C THR A 90 -22.17 -0.84 -3.56
N LEU A 91 -21.27 -1.17 -2.63
CA LEU A 91 -21.04 -0.34 -1.45
C LEU A 91 -20.48 1.03 -1.82
N GLN A 92 -19.57 1.09 -2.79
CA GLN A 92 -19.03 2.35 -3.26
C GLN A 92 -20.12 3.25 -3.87
N GLU A 93 -21.04 2.67 -4.65
CA GLU A 93 -22.16 3.41 -5.22
C GLU A 93 -23.04 4.04 -4.14
N LYS A 94 -23.11 3.43 -2.97
CA LYS A 94 -23.84 3.93 -1.81
C LYS A 94 -23.02 4.87 -0.93
N ASP A 95 -21.82 5.24 -1.36
CA ASP A 95 -20.89 6.09 -0.62
C ASP A 95 -20.48 5.49 0.74
N LEU A 96 -20.34 4.16 0.80
CA LEU A 96 -19.96 3.44 2.02
C LEU A 96 -18.50 3.02 2.03
N CYS A 97 -17.82 3.04 0.91
CA CYS A 97 -16.39 2.75 0.79
C CYS A 97 -15.84 3.35 -0.50
N GLU A 98 -14.53 3.35 -0.62
CA GLU A 98 -13.83 3.76 -1.84
C GLU A 98 -12.92 2.61 -2.27
N VAL A 99 -13.21 2.01 -3.42
CA VAL A 99 -12.53 0.82 -3.92
C VAL A 99 -11.26 1.19 -4.68
N VAL A 100 -10.18 0.50 -4.38
CA VAL A 100 -8.97 0.48 -5.21
C VAL A 100 -8.67 -0.98 -5.55
N GLU A 101 -8.51 -1.28 -6.83
CA GLU A 101 -8.22 -2.64 -7.27
C GLU A 101 -6.72 -2.89 -7.32
N PHE A 102 -6.33 -4.10 -6.94
CA PHE A 102 -4.94 -4.55 -6.96
C PHE A 102 -4.84 -5.91 -7.65
N ASP A 103 -3.72 -6.16 -8.29
CA ASP A 103 -3.39 -7.48 -8.79
C ASP A 103 -2.86 -8.34 -7.63
N GLY A 104 -3.80 -8.74 -6.76
CA GLY A 104 -3.53 -9.41 -5.51
C GLY A 104 -3.43 -8.45 -4.33
N VAL A 105 -3.83 -8.93 -3.17
CA VAL A 105 -3.85 -8.17 -1.92
C VAL A 105 -3.02 -8.90 -0.85
N GLY A 106 -2.57 -8.14 0.15
CA GLY A 106 -1.71 -8.61 1.22
C GLY A 106 -0.40 -7.85 1.22
N ALA A 107 0.40 -8.01 2.27
CA ALA A 107 1.62 -7.22 2.45
C ALA A 107 2.58 -7.37 1.26
N GLU A 108 2.78 -8.60 0.79
CA GLU A 108 3.70 -8.89 -0.32
C GLU A 108 3.22 -8.23 -1.62
N LYS A 109 1.94 -8.32 -1.92
CA LYS A 109 1.38 -7.74 -3.15
C LYS A 109 1.33 -6.22 -3.10
N PHE A 110 1.08 -5.65 -1.94
CA PHE A 110 1.12 -4.19 -1.79
C PHE A 110 2.53 -3.65 -1.99
N ALA A 111 3.53 -4.39 -1.58
CA ALA A 111 4.93 -4.02 -1.81
C ALA A 111 5.31 -4.06 -3.30
N GLU A 112 4.65 -4.90 -4.10
CA GLU A 112 4.86 -4.98 -5.56
C GLU A 112 4.13 -3.88 -6.33
N HIS A 113 3.11 -3.28 -5.77
CA HIS A 113 2.22 -2.32 -6.45
C HIS A 113 2.94 -1.02 -6.91
#